data_1c45b0b6ce70f90923629a8af1761d0d
#
_entry.id   1c45b0b6ce70f90923629a8af1761d0d
#
_cell.length_a   1.000
_cell.length_b   1.000
_cell.length_c   1.000
_cell.angle_alpha   90.00
_cell.angle_beta   90.00
_cell.angle_gamma   90.00
#
_symmetry.space_group_name_H-M   'P 1'
#
loop_
_entity.id
_entity.type
_entity.pdbx_description
1 polymer ?
#
loop_
_entity_poly.entity_id
_entity_poly.type
_entity_poly.pdbx_seq_one_letter_code
_entity_poly.pdbx_strand_id
1 'polypeptide(L)'
;MNWETILSLGDSITIGSRSYLGYPEYCGAFLSKETKKNWNVLNHAVAGYTTIDLVRSIDKQYSQLKSAKPDIATILIGTNDLKANTSLKLFKITYEQLVTKTRLIVGSSNIILIDIPYLMNDVMLPYNIGMNKLVKEYNQIICSIANENNLRRMELQYDDSFFFDGVHLNEYGSEEIARQISHFILTLRRN
;
A
#
# COMPACT_ATOMS: atom_id res chain seq x y z
N MET A 1 -18.92 7.36 20.11
CA MET A 1 -18.34 7.84 18.83
C MET A 1 -17.94 6.62 18.03
N ASN A 2 -18.43 6.47 16.79
CA ASN A 2 -18.04 5.36 15.93
C ASN A 2 -16.77 5.76 15.18
N TRP A 3 -15.64 5.25 15.62
CA TRP A 3 -14.36 5.38 14.94
C TRP A 3 -14.16 4.16 14.04
N GLU A 4 -13.66 4.40 12.86
CA GLU A 4 -13.13 3.36 11.97
C GLU A 4 -11.63 3.63 11.75
N THR A 5 -10.87 2.56 11.55
CA THR A 5 -9.41 2.66 11.48
C THR A 5 -8.91 2.00 10.20
N ILE A 6 -8.15 2.75 9.41
CA ILE A 6 -7.39 2.21 8.27
C ILE A 6 -5.95 1.98 8.71
N LEU A 7 -5.42 0.79 8.47
CA LEU A 7 -4.01 0.44 8.60
C LEU A 7 -3.37 0.45 7.21
N SER A 8 -2.41 1.33 6.99
CA SER A 8 -1.66 1.39 5.72
C SER A 8 -0.26 0.86 5.92
N LEU A 9 0.06 -0.21 5.19
CA LEU A 9 1.33 -0.93 5.22
C LEU A 9 2.09 -0.64 3.93
N GLY A 10 3.36 -0.21 4.04
CA GLY A 10 4.10 0.15 2.84
C GLY A 10 5.49 0.72 3.07
N ASP A 11 5.96 1.44 2.07
CA ASP A 11 7.27 2.08 2.03
C ASP A 11 7.16 3.63 1.90
N SER A 12 8.15 4.24 1.23
CA SER A 12 8.20 5.68 1.01
C SER A 12 7.04 6.24 0.18
N ILE A 13 6.44 5.43 -0.70
CA ILE A 13 5.26 5.83 -1.48
C ILE A 13 4.06 6.00 -0.54
N THR A 14 3.90 5.07 0.38
CA THR A 14 2.80 5.08 1.36
C THR A 14 2.96 6.19 2.39
N ILE A 15 4.18 6.40 2.92
CA ILE A 15 4.42 7.45 3.93
C ILE A 15 4.38 8.88 3.35
N GLY A 16 4.49 9.02 2.01
CA GLY A 16 4.49 10.31 1.36
C GLY A 16 5.83 11.06 1.46
N SER A 17 6.95 10.37 1.18
CA SER A 17 8.31 10.95 1.37
C SER A 17 8.61 12.20 0.54
N ARG A 18 7.79 12.55 -0.45
CA ARG A 18 7.92 13.73 -1.32
C ARG A 18 6.63 14.56 -1.39
N SER A 19 5.72 14.36 -0.45
CA SER A 19 4.50 15.12 -0.28
C SER A 19 4.39 15.61 1.17
N TYR A 20 3.53 16.57 1.42
CA TYR A 20 3.25 17.07 2.77
C TYR A 20 2.56 16.02 3.63
N LEU A 21 1.60 15.29 3.03
CA LEU A 21 0.92 14.15 3.62
C LEU A 21 1.03 12.93 2.69
N GLY A 22 1.09 11.74 3.27
CA GLY A 22 0.94 10.51 2.50
C GLY A 22 -0.52 10.28 2.06
N TYR A 23 -0.73 9.39 1.10
CA TYR A 23 -2.09 9.06 0.69
C TYR A 23 -2.97 8.51 1.84
N PRO A 24 -2.44 7.81 2.87
CA PRO A 24 -3.29 7.31 3.96
C PRO A 24 -3.99 8.42 4.75
N GLU A 25 -3.30 9.53 5.01
CA GLU A 25 -3.85 10.68 5.74
C GLU A 25 -4.97 11.34 4.93
N TYR A 26 -4.80 11.50 3.61
CA TYR A 26 -5.85 11.95 2.70
C TYR A 26 -7.02 10.97 2.67
N CYS A 27 -6.78 9.65 2.64
CA CYS A 27 -7.84 8.64 2.72
C CYS A 27 -8.69 8.83 3.98
N GLY A 28 -8.05 9.00 5.15
CA GLY A 28 -8.76 9.25 6.40
C GLY A 28 -9.68 10.47 6.31
N ALA A 29 -9.20 11.57 5.73
CA ALA A 29 -9.96 12.79 5.55
C ALA A 29 -11.15 12.58 4.58
N PHE A 30 -10.93 11.95 3.42
CA PHE A 30 -12.01 11.68 2.45
C PHE A 30 -13.06 10.74 2.99
N LEU A 31 -12.64 9.63 3.60
CA LEU A 31 -13.55 8.66 4.18
C LEU A 31 -14.38 9.28 5.32
N SER A 32 -13.77 10.13 6.16
CA SER A 32 -14.49 10.84 7.23
C SER A 32 -15.55 11.77 6.65
N LYS A 33 -15.23 12.51 5.60
CA LYS A 33 -16.15 13.41 4.91
C LYS A 33 -17.33 12.68 4.29
N GLU A 34 -17.06 11.60 3.56
CA GLU A 34 -18.08 10.85 2.80
C GLU A 34 -18.97 10.00 3.71
N THR A 35 -18.41 9.36 4.74
CA THR A 35 -19.16 8.45 5.61
C THR A 35 -19.80 9.15 6.80
N LYS A 36 -19.45 10.41 7.10
CA LYS A 36 -19.81 11.13 8.31
C LYS A 36 -19.39 10.41 9.61
N LYS A 37 -18.38 9.55 9.52
CA LYS A 37 -17.74 8.85 10.64
C LYS A 37 -16.34 9.39 10.83
N ASN A 38 -15.78 9.21 12.02
CA ASN A 38 -14.37 9.51 12.24
C ASN A 38 -13.50 8.33 11.75
N TRP A 39 -12.53 8.62 10.88
CA TRP A 39 -11.55 7.67 10.42
C TRP A 39 -10.19 7.96 11.04
N ASN A 40 -9.68 7.00 11.76
CA ASN A 40 -8.33 7.01 12.27
C ASN A 40 -7.37 6.37 11.24
N VAL A 41 -6.17 6.93 11.11
CA VAL A 41 -5.15 6.43 10.19
C VAL A 41 -3.98 5.89 10.99
N LEU A 42 -3.66 4.63 10.78
CA LEU A 42 -2.44 3.99 11.25
C LEU A 42 -1.51 3.80 10.06
N ASN A 43 -0.69 4.81 9.79
CA ASN A 43 0.33 4.74 8.75
C ASN A 43 1.55 3.99 9.30
N HIS A 44 1.65 2.69 8.99
CA HIS A 44 2.76 1.81 9.38
C HIS A 44 3.71 1.58 8.20
N ALA A 45 3.97 2.63 7.44
CA ALA A 45 4.91 2.61 6.35
C ALA A 45 6.28 3.17 6.79
N VAL A 46 7.35 2.64 6.22
CA VAL A 46 8.71 3.11 6.48
C VAL A 46 9.47 3.25 5.17
N ALA A 47 10.02 4.44 4.94
CA ALA A 47 10.82 4.70 3.74
C ALA A 47 11.98 3.70 3.59
N GLY A 48 12.16 3.17 2.39
CA GLY A 48 13.22 2.21 2.10
C GLY A 48 12.90 0.74 2.40
N TYR A 49 11.78 0.44 3.05
CA TYR A 49 11.44 -0.96 3.36
C TYR A 49 11.17 -1.78 2.10
N THR A 50 11.74 -2.98 2.11
CA THR A 50 11.36 -4.10 1.23
C THR A 50 10.22 -4.90 1.86
N THR A 51 9.67 -5.87 1.11
CA THR A 51 8.67 -6.80 1.65
C THR A 51 9.18 -7.54 2.90
N ILE A 52 10.45 -7.94 2.93
CA ILE A 52 11.08 -8.61 4.10
C ILE A 52 11.12 -7.69 5.31
N ASP A 53 11.50 -6.43 5.13
CA ASP A 53 11.60 -5.46 6.22
C ASP A 53 10.23 -5.18 6.82
N LEU A 54 9.20 -5.07 5.98
CA LEU A 54 7.83 -4.84 6.43
C LEU A 54 7.31 -6.05 7.22
N VAL A 55 7.57 -7.30 6.76
CA VAL A 55 7.23 -8.52 7.52
C VAL A 55 7.85 -8.48 8.91
N ARG A 56 9.15 -8.16 9.00
CA ARG A 56 9.87 -8.07 10.29
C ARG A 56 9.33 -6.96 11.18
N SER A 57 8.94 -5.83 10.58
CA SER A 57 8.34 -4.70 11.32
C SER A 57 6.99 -5.07 11.92
N ILE A 58 6.14 -5.75 11.17
CA ILE A 58 4.85 -6.25 11.68
C ILE A 58 5.07 -7.24 12.82
N ASP A 59 6.04 -8.15 12.73
CA ASP A 59 6.34 -9.08 13.83
C ASP A 59 6.69 -8.36 15.13
N LYS A 60 7.54 -7.33 15.04
CA LYS A 60 7.96 -6.54 16.21
C LYS A 60 6.80 -5.76 16.83
N GLN A 61 5.83 -5.31 16.04
CA GLN A 61 4.74 -4.45 16.48
C GLN A 61 3.37 -5.14 16.45
N TYR A 62 3.35 -6.46 16.29
CA TYR A 62 2.12 -7.23 16.13
C TYR A 62 1.07 -6.93 17.20
N SER A 63 1.46 -6.96 18.48
CA SER A 63 0.54 -6.73 19.59
C SER A 63 -0.07 -5.32 19.57
N GLN A 64 0.71 -4.32 19.20
CA GLN A 64 0.25 -2.93 19.09
C GLN A 64 -0.73 -2.77 17.93
N LEU A 65 -0.37 -3.29 16.75
CA LEU A 65 -1.22 -3.23 15.56
C LEU A 65 -2.55 -3.97 15.79
N LYS A 66 -2.50 -5.13 16.42
CA LYS A 66 -3.71 -5.90 16.74
C LYS A 66 -4.58 -5.22 17.80
N SER A 67 -3.98 -4.59 18.81
CA SER A 67 -4.73 -3.88 19.86
C SER A 67 -5.43 -2.63 19.34
N ALA A 68 -4.92 -2.02 18.28
CA ALA A 68 -5.55 -0.90 17.61
C ALA A 68 -6.83 -1.26 16.84
N LYS A 69 -7.08 -2.55 16.61
CA LYS A 69 -8.27 -3.10 15.96
C LYS A 69 -8.62 -2.40 14.65
N PRO A 70 -7.71 -2.34 13.67
CA PRO A 70 -8.02 -1.69 12.42
C PRO A 70 -9.14 -2.43 11.68
N ASP A 71 -10.05 -1.65 11.07
CA ASP A 71 -11.20 -2.16 10.34
C ASP A 71 -10.84 -2.60 8.92
N ILE A 72 -9.79 -2.00 8.35
CA ILE A 72 -9.32 -2.29 7.00
C ILE A 72 -7.81 -2.09 6.93
N ALA A 73 -7.14 -2.85 6.07
CA ALA A 73 -5.73 -2.66 5.77
C ALA A 73 -5.49 -2.48 4.27
N THR A 74 -4.59 -1.56 3.91
CA THR A 74 -4.02 -1.42 2.57
C THR A 74 -2.56 -1.86 2.59
N ILE A 75 -2.12 -2.54 1.53
CA ILE A 75 -0.73 -2.97 1.36
C ILE A 75 -0.23 -2.46 0.01
N LEU A 76 0.72 -1.53 0.05
CA LEU A 76 1.44 -1.02 -1.12
C LEU A 76 2.94 -1.06 -0.81
N ILE A 77 3.61 -2.11 -1.28
CA ILE A 77 5.03 -2.40 -1.00
C ILE A 77 5.66 -3.16 -2.16
N GLY A 78 6.94 -2.99 -2.37
CA GLY A 78 7.72 -3.74 -3.36
C GLY A 78 8.61 -2.89 -4.25
N THR A 79 8.48 -1.57 -4.21
CA THR A 79 9.34 -0.66 -4.98
C THR A 79 10.81 -0.81 -4.58
N ASN A 80 11.10 -0.95 -3.29
CA ASN A 80 12.47 -1.16 -2.82
C ASN A 80 13.00 -2.57 -3.10
N ASP A 81 12.13 -3.54 -3.32
CA ASP A 81 12.51 -4.89 -3.76
C ASP A 81 13.15 -4.86 -5.16
N LEU A 82 12.80 -3.87 -6.01
CA LEU A 82 13.44 -3.65 -7.32
C LEU A 82 14.93 -3.36 -7.17
N LYS A 83 15.29 -2.37 -6.34
CA LYS A 83 16.71 -2.02 -6.14
C LYS A 83 17.46 -3.06 -5.31
N ALA A 84 16.78 -3.80 -4.45
CA ALA A 84 17.35 -4.92 -3.70
C ALA A 84 17.52 -6.17 -4.58
N ASN A 85 17.04 -6.14 -5.83
CA ASN A 85 17.05 -7.27 -6.74
C ASN A 85 16.46 -8.53 -6.13
N THR A 86 15.34 -8.37 -5.40
CA THR A 86 14.62 -9.47 -4.75
C THR A 86 14.10 -10.45 -5.81
N SER A 87 14.47 -11.74 -5.70
CA SER A 87 14.01 -12.73 -6.66
C SER A 87 12.48 -12.91 -6.59
N LEU A 88 11.83 -13.28 -7.71
CA LEU A 88 10.38 -13.51 -7.77
C LEU A 88 9.92 -14.52 -6.72
N LYS A 89 10.70 -15.58 -6.52
CA LYS A 89 10.41 -16.59 -5.49
C LYS A 89 10.41 -16.00 -4.08
N LEU A 90 11.43 -15.19 -3.75
CA LEU A 90 11.54 -14.58 -2.43
C LEU A 90 10.44 -13.53 -2.23
N PHE A 91 10.18 -12.70 -3.25
CA PHE A 91 9.09 -11.73 -3.23
C PHE A 91 7.74 -12.41 -2.96
N LYS A 92 7.42 -13.51 -3.68
CA LYS A 92 6.17 -14.27 -3.44
C LYS A 92 6.08 -14.74 -1.99
N ILE A 93 7.12 -15.41 -1.49
CA ILE A 93 7.13 -15.95 -0.11
C ILE A 93 6.91 -14.85 0.92
N THR A 94 7.63 -13.73 0.80
CA THR A 94 7.53 -12.64 1.77
C THR A 94 6.19 -11.89 1.68
N TYR A 95 5.64 -11.74 0.47
CA TYR A 95 4.33 -11.13 0.29
C TYR A 95 3.20 -12.01 0.85
N GLU A 96 3.26 -13.33 0.69
CA GLU A 96 2.35 -14.30 1.32
C GLU A 96 2.41 -14.24 2.86
N GLN A 97 3.62 -14.13 3.42
CA GLN A 97 3.81 -13.93 4.85
C GLN A 97 3.18 -12.61 5.32
N LEU A 98 3.37 -11.53 4.56
CA LEU A 98 2.79 -10.23 4.85
C LEU A 98 1.26 -10.28 4.88
N VAL A 99 0.65 -10.91 3.87
CA VAL A 99 -0.80 -11.12 3.82
C VAL A 99 -1.28 -11.94 5.01
N THR A 100 -0.60 -13.03 5.33
CA THR A 100 -0.97 -13.91 6.46
C THR A 100 -0.95 -13.15 7.79
N LYS A 101 0.11 -12.37 8.05
CA LYS A 101 0.23 -11.57 9.27
C LYS A 101 -0.81 -10.45 9.35
N THR A 102 -1.05 -9.76 8.24
CA THR A 102 -2.08 -8.71 8.16
C THR A 102 -3.48 -9.28 8.42
N ARG A 103 -3.76 -10.48 7.90
CA ARG A 103 -5.03 -11.19 8.16
C ARG A 103 -5.30 -11.46 9.63
N LEU A 104 -4.26 -11.76 10.41
CA LEU A 104 -4.38 -11.94 11.86
C LEU A 104 -4.66 -10.65 12.62
N ILE A 105 -4.42 -9.50 11.99
CA ILE A 105 -4.65 -8.18 12.57
C ILE A 105 -6.06 -7.67 12.23
N VAL A 106 -6.47 -7.69 10.95
CA VAL A 106 -7.71 -7.04 10.47
C VAL A 106 -8.82 -8.02 10.06
N GLY A 107 -8.54 -9.34 10.02
CA GLY A 107 -9.44 -10.33 9.44
C GLY A 107 -9.32 -10.45 7.91
N SER A 108 -9.89 -11.52 7.35
CA SER A 108 -9.62 -11.92 5.98
C SER A 108 -10.24 -11.04 4.90
N SER A 109 -11.42 -10.47 5.15
CA SER A 109 -12.20 -9.73 4.14
C SER A 109 -11.77 -8.26 3.97
N ASN A 110 -10.91 -7.77 4.86
CA ASN A 110 -10.65 -6.35 5.02
C ASN A 110 -9.23 -5.95 4.58
N ILE A 111 -8.61 -6.74 3.68
CA ILE A 111 -7.28 -6.45 3.13
C ILE A 111 -7.44 -6.04 1.67
N ILE A 112 -6.81 -4.93 1.30
CA ILE A 112 -6.69 -4.45 -0.07
C ILE A 112 -5.22 -4.49 -0.45
N LEU A 113 -4.89 -5.30 -1.44
CA LEU A 113 -3.58 -5.31 -2.08
C LEU A 113 -3.57 -4.26 -3.19
N ILE A 114 -2.59 -3.37 -3.16
CA ILE A 114 -2.44 -2.31 -4.15
C ILE A 114 -1.23 -2.64 -5.01
N ASP A 115 -1.38 -2.58 -6.33
CA ASP A 115 -0.29 -2.80 -7.26
C ASP A 115 0.80 -1.75 -7.11
N ILE A 116 2.03 -2.20 -7.29
CA ILE A 116 3.20 -1.33 -7.32
C ILE A 116 3.10 -0.44 -8.56
N PRO A 117 3.17 0.88 -8.41
CA PRO A 117 3.20 1.79 -9.57
C PRO A 117 4.42 1.52 -10.45
N TYR A 118 4.25 1.66 -11.76
CA TYR A 118 5.38 1.67 -12.69
C TYR A 118 6.25 2.90 -12.46
N LEU A 119 7.54 2.75 -12.71
CA LEU A 119 8.50 3.85 -12.69
C LEU A 119 8.28 4.76 -13.90
N MET A 120 8.33 6.07 -13.68
CA MET A 120 8.15 7.07 -14.74
C MET A 120 9.42 7.29 -15.55
N ASN A 121 9.33 8.03 -16.67
CA ASN A 121 10.44 8.21 -17.61
C ASN A 121 11.67 8.86 -16.96
N ASP A 122 11.50 9.88 -16.14
CA ASP A 122 12.56 10.63 -15.46
C ASP A 122 12.86 10.10 -14.06
N VAL A 123 12.88 8.76 -13.93
CA VAL A 123 13.06 8.11 -12.64
C VAL A 123 14.44 8.36 -12.03
N MET A 124 14.45 8.67 -10.73
CA MET A 124 15.67 8.90 -9.97
C MET A 124 16.54 7.63 -9.81
N LEU A 125 17.85 7.79 -9.80
CA LEU A 125 18.79 6.70 -9.46
C LEU A 125 18.55 6.22 -8.00
N PRO A 126 18.74 4.93 -7.70
CA PRO A 126 19.28 3.86 -8.59
C PRO A 126 18.24 3.16 -9.47
N TYR A 127 16.98 3.64 -9.49
CA TYR A 127 15.95 3.08 -10.34
C TYR A 127 16.20 3.41 -11.82
N ASN A 128 15.64 2.61 -12.71
CA ASN A 128 15.58 2.87 -14.14
C ASN A 128 14.32 2.24 -14.74
N ILE A 129 13.86 2.78 -15.85
CA ILE A 129 12.60 2.36 -16.48
C ILE A 129 12.59 0.88 -16.92
N GLY A 130 13.77 0.29 -17.16
CA GLY A 130 13.89 -1.15 -17.49
C GLY A 130 13.43 -2.05 -16.36
N MET A 131 13.41 -1.57 -15.11
CA MET A 131 12.88 -2.30 -13.96
C MET A 131 11.36 -2.47 -14.01
N ASN A 132 10.64 -1.75 -14.87
CA ASN A 132 9.20 -1.91 -15.06
C ASN A 132 8.81 -3.33 -15.52
N LYS A 133 9.73 -4.05 -16.15
CA LYS A 133 9.52 -5.49 -16.42
C LYS A 133 9.35 -6.26 -15.11
N LEU A 134 10.20 -6.00 -14.11
CA LEU A 134 10.13 -6.65 -12.80
C LEU A 134 8.91 -6.16 -11.99
N VAL A 135 8.55 -4.87 -12.10
CA VAL A 135 7.29 -4.36 -11.51
C VAL A 135 6.10 -5.16 -12.01
N LYS A 136 6.02 -5.40 -13.33
CA LYS A 136 4.97 -6.22 -13.93
C LYS A 136 4.94 -7.64 -13.36
N GLU A 137 6.09 -8.27 -13.20
CA GLU A 137 6.21 -9.63 -12.65
C GLU A 137 5.79 -9.66 -11.16
N TYR A 138 6.16 -8.65 -10.36
CA TYR A 138 5.70 -8.52 -8.98
C TYR A 138 4.19 -8.30 -8.89
N ASN A 139 3.62 -7.45 -9.73
CA ASN A 139 2.17 -7.22 -9.77
C ASN A 139 1.39 -8.47 -10.20
N GLN A 140 1.96 -9.32 -11.06
CA GLN A 140 1.38 -10.64 -11.36
C GLN A 140 1.37 -11.57 -10.14
N ILE A 141 2.43 -11.54 -9.32
CA ILE A 141 2.49 -12.27 -8.05
C ILE A 141 1.42 -11.74 -7.08
N ILE A 142 1.31 -10.41 -6.93
CA ILE A 142 0.27 -9.79 -6.08
C ILE A 142 -1.12 -10.20 -6.53
N CYS A 143 -1.38 -10.20 -7.84
CA CYS A 143 -2.64 -10.66 -8.44
C CYS A 143 -2.92 -12.13 -8.12
N SER A 144 -1.93 -13.02 -8.26
CA SER A 144 -2.06 -14.44 -7.93
C SER A 144 -2.41 -14.63 -6.45
N ILE A 145 -1.67 -13.96 -5.55
CA ILE A 145 -1.92 -14.01 -4.11
C ILE A 145 -3.32 -13.50 -3.75
N ALA A 146 -3.76 -12.41 -4.38
CA ALA A 146 -5.11 -11.88 -4.18
C ALA A 146 -6.19 -12.91 -4.55
N ASN A 147 -6.06 -13.53 -5.72
CA ASN A 147 -7.00 -14.53 -6.21
C ASN A 147 -6.99 -15.81 -5.34
N GLU A 148 -5.82 -16.36 -5.03
CA GLU A 148 -5.64 -17.56 -4.21
C GLU A 148 -6.21 -17.38 -2.79
N ASN A 149 -6.23 -16.17 -2.28
CA ASN A 149 -6.68 -15.83 -0.93
C ASN A 149 -8.05 -15.16 -0.86
N ASN A 150 -8.72 -14.96 -2.01
CA ASN A 150 -9.99 -14.23 -2.12
C ASN A 150 -9.90 -12.82 -1.49
N LEU A 151 -8.82 -12.10 -1.78
CA LEU A 151 -8.59 -10.74 -1.31
C LEU A 151 -8.96 -9.71 -2.39
N ARG A 152 -9.17 -8.49 -1.96
CA ARG A 152 -9.36 -7.37 -2.87
C ARG A 152 -8.00 -6.91 -3.40
N ARG A 153 -7.94 -6.63 -4.71
CA ARG A 153 -6.78 -6.04 -5.38
C ARG A 153 -7.22 -4.78 -6.09
N MET A 154 -6.35 -3.79 -6.08
CA MET A 154 -6.56 -2.51 -6.73
C MET A 154 -5.35 -2.16 -7.60
N GLU A 155 -5.61 -1.81 -8.85
CA GLU A 155 -4.67 -1.17 -9.75
C GLU A 155 -4.93 0.33 -9.74
N LEU A 156 -3.87 1.12 -9.55
CA LEU A 156 -3.96 2.58 -9.49
C LEU A 156 -3.95 3.18 -10.90
N GLN A 157 -4.67 4.27 -11.09
CA GLN A 157 -4.62 5.10 -12.30
C GLN A 157 -3.77 6.32 -12.02
N TYR A 158 -2.74 6.55 -12.82
CA TYR A 158 -1.78 7.66 -12.64
C TYR A 158 -1.06 7.96 -13.94
N ASP A 159 -0.43 9.12 -13.99
CA ASP A 159 0.51 9.55 -15.03
C ASP A 159 1.73 10.24 -14.40
N ASP A 160 2.66 10.72 -15.22
CA ASP A 160 3.91 11.35 -14.78
C ASP A 160 3.67 12.55 -13.83
N SER A 161 2.55 13.26 -13.95
CA SER A 161 2.24 14.42 -13.11
C SER A 161 2.01 14.08 -11.63
N PHE A 162 1.77 12.81 -11.31
CA PHE A 162 1.57 12.34 -9.93
C PHE A 162 2.90 12.19 -9.17
N PHE A 163 4.02 12.16 -9.87
CA PHE A 163 5.31 11.83 -9.30
C PHE A 163 6.24 13.03 -9.18
N PHE A 164 7.04 13.05 -8.11
CA PHE A 164 8.07 14.07 -7.89
C PHE A 164 9.38 13.73 -8.61
N ASP A 165 9.76 12.46 -8.61
CA ASP A 165 11.06 11.97 -9.08
C ASP A 165 10.94 10.65 -9.87
N GLY A 166 9.77 10.39 -10.42
CA GLY A 166 9.46 9.18 -11.18
C GLY A 166 9.24 7.92 -10.32
N VAL A 167 9.39 8.02 -8.99
CA VAL A 167 9.12 6.95 -8.00
C VAL A 167 8.13 7.40 -6.95
N HIS A 168 8.42 8.52 -6.30
CA HIS A 168 7.66 9.02 -5.17
C HIS A 168 6.54 9.96 -5.62
N LEU A 169 5.38 9.79 -5.02
CA LEU A 169 4.25 10.67 -5.26
C LEU A 169 4.58 12.10 -4.76
N ASN A 170 4.18 13.09 -5.54
CA ASN A 170 4.09 14.47 -5.09
C ASN A 170 2.77 14.68 -4.33
N GLU A 171 2.50 15.92 -3.90
CA GLU A 171 1.30 16.24 -3.14
C GLU A 171 0.01 15.92 -3.91
N TYR A 172 -0.04 16.32 -5.18
CA TYR A 172 -1.17 16.05 -6.06
C TYR A 172 -1.40 14.54 -6.25
N GLY A 173 -0.32 13.79 -6.53
CA GLY A 173 -0.39 12.33 -6.69
C GLY A 173 -0.85 11.62 -5.41
N SER A 174 -0.37 12.05 -4.24
CA SER A 174 -0.80 11.48 -2.95
C SER A 174 -2.29 11.71 -2.72
N GLU A 175 -2.81 12.91 -3.03
CA GLU A 175 -4.23 13.21 -2.90
C GLU A 175 -5.09 12.41 -3.87
N GLU A 176 -4.71 12.33 -5.16
CA GLU A 176 -5.47 11.61 -6.18
C GLU A 176 -5.47 10.09 -5.96
N ILE A 177 -4.35 9.50 -5.55
CA ILE A 177 -4.29 8.08 -5.16
C ILE A 177 -5.20 7.83 -3.94
N ALA A 178 -5.21 8.74 -2.98
CA ALA A 178 -6.11 8.63 -1.83
C ALA A 178 -7.59 8.68 -2.24
N ARG A 179 -7.97 9.50 -3.22
CA ARG A 179 -9.35 9.53 -3.77
C ARG A 179 -9.73 8.18 -4.37
N GLN A 180 -8.84 7.58 -5.16
CA GLN A 180 -9.08 6.28 -5.78
C GLN A 180 -9.26 5.19 -4.71
N ILE A 181 -8.36 5.12 -3.71
CA ILE A 181 -8.43 4.13 -2.63
C ILE A 181 -9.69 4.34 -1.79
N SER A 182 -10.03 5.59 -1.43
CA SER A 182 -11.24 5.90 -0.67
C SER A 182 -12.51 5.50 -1.43
N HIS A 183 -12.58 5.80 -2.72
CA HIS A 183 -13.70 5.38 -3.56
C HIS A 183 -13.83 3.86 -3.61
N PHE A 184 -12.71 3.15 -3.76
CA PHE A 184 -12.68 1.69 -3.75
C PHE A 184 -13.21 1.12 -2.42
N ILE A 185 -12.75 1.65 -1.27
CA ILE A 185 -13.23 1.28 0.07
C ILE A 185 -14.74 1.49 0.21
N LEU A 186 -15.24 2.65 -0.24
CA LEU A 186 -16.66 2.97 -0.16
C LEU A 186 -17.52 2.04 -1.02
N THR A 187 -17.04 1.65 -2.18
CA THR A 187 -17.73 0.70 -3.06
C THR A 187 -17.84 -0.69 -2.42
N LEU A 188 -16.78 -1.15 -1.75
CA LEU A 188 -16.79 -2.44 -1.03
C LEU A 188 -17.80 -2.49 0.13
N ARG A 189 -18.12 -1.35 0.71
CA ARG A 189 -19.04 -1.26 1.88
C ARG A 189 -20.51 -1.11 1.50
N ARG A 190 -20.80 -0.85 0.24
CA ARG A 190 -22.16 -0.76 -0.30
C ARG A 190 -22.72 -2.10 -0.76
N ASN A 191 -21.82 -3.06 -0.98
CA ASN A 191 -22.12 -4.44 -1.39
C ASN A 191 -22.06 -5.39 -0.18
#